data_05f1427a79c07ab1634e04d5ba9a2554
#
_entry.id   05f1427a79c07ab1634e04d5ba9a2554
#
_cell.length_a   1.000
_cell.length_b   1.000
_cell.length_c   1.000
_cell.angle_alpha   90.00
_cell.angle_beta   90.00
_cell.angle_gamma   90.00
#
_symmetry.space_group_name_H-M   'P 1'
#
loop_
_entity.id
_entity.type
_entity.pdbx_description
1 polymer ?
#
loop_
_entity_poly.entity_id
_entity_poly.type
_entity_poly.pdbx_seq_one_letter_code
_entity_poly.pdbx_strand_id
1 'polypeptide(L)'
;MTDVVALAAELLAIQSSTGSEGPAVDFVARWLIARGWNVTTQEVTKGRANVWASLSGDGVTLSTHLDTVPPYIPPRLEGKRLYGRGSCDAKGIAAAMLCAAERLVESGEKRVDLLFVVGEEKGSDGARAANHLAATSRYLVNGEPTESKLASGAKGSLRVIARTRGRAAHSAYAALGVSAIDPMLALLPTIRDLTLPTDPELGETTVNIGTIHGGTE
;
A
#
# COMPACT_ATOMS: atom_id res chain seq x y z
N MET A 1 -15.19 20.13 -14.29
CA MET A 1 -13.97 19.77 -13.49
C MET A 1 -14.38 19.25 -12.13
N THR A 2 -13.92 18.09 -11.78
CA THR A 2 -14.18 17.46 -10.47
C THR A 2 -13.46 18.21 -9.36
N ASP A 3 -14.12 18.40 -8.22
CA ASP A 3 -13.48 18.92 -7.00
C ASP A 3 -12.66 17.79 -6.35
N VAL A 4 -11.35 17.98 -6.30
CA VAL A 4 -10.42 16.98 -5.75
C VAL A 4 -10.66 16.71 -4.26
N VAL A 5 -11.08 17.72 -3.48
CA VAL A 5 -11.32 17.55 -2.05
C VAL A 5 -12.58 16.74 -1.81
N ALA A 6 -13.65 17.02 -2.59
CA ALA A 6 -14.88 16.24 -2.54
C ALA A 6 -14.64 14.78 -2.95
N LEU A 7 -13.94 14.53 -4.06
CA LEU A 7 -13.61 13.19 -4.52
C LEU A 7 -12.73 12.44 -3.51
N ALA A 8 -11.74 13.10 -2.91
CA ALA A 8 -10.93 12.50 -1.86
C ALA A 8 -11.78 12.12 -0.64
N ALA A 9 -12.70 13.01 -0.21
CA ALA A 9 -13.58 12.72 0.91
C ALA A 9 -14.51 11.51 0.63
N GLU A 10 -15.03 11.38 -0.59
CA GLU A 10 -15.84 10.22 -1.01
C GLU A 10 -15.00 8.93 -0.96
N LEU A 11 -13.77 8.94 -1.48
CA LEU A 11 -12.87 7.80 -1.41
C LEU A 11 -12.50 7.43 0.03
N LEU A 12 -12.24 8.42 0.88
CA LEU A 12 -11.91 8.19 2.29
C LEU A 12 -13.10 7.61 3.08
N ALA A 13 -14.33 7.94 2.70
CA ALA A 13 -15.53 7.39 3.33
C ALA A 13 -15.70 5.89 3.09
N ILE A 14 -15.04 5.33 2.09
CA ILE A 14 -15.04 3.90 1.79
C ILE A 14 -13.92 3.24 2.58
N GLN A 15 -14.25 2.34 3.50
CA GLN A 15 -13.23 1.54 4.18
C GLN A 15 -12.58 0.56 3.18
N SER A 16 -11.24 0.54 3.11
CA SER A 16 -10.48 -0.33 2.22
C SER A 16 -9.18 -0.81 2.86
N SER A 17 -9.25 -1.30 4.09
CA SER A 17 -8.08 -1.93 4.71
C SER A 17 -7.59 -3.09 3.84
N THR A 18 -6.26 -3.31 3.80
CA THR A 18 -5.66 -4.40 3.01
C THR A 18 -6.40 -5.72 3.23
N GLY A 19 -6.90 -6.30 2.16
CA GLY A 19 -7.77 -7.47 2.18
C GLY A 19 -9.26 -7.18 1.97
N SER A 20 -9.68 -5.92 1.98
CA SER A 20 -11.09 -5.49 1.87
C SER A 20 -11.28 -4.32 0.91
N GLU A 21 -10.49 -4.25 -0.16
CA GLU A 21 -10.41 -3.10 -1.06
C GLU A 21 -11.55 -3.04 -2.08
N GLY A 22 -12.31 -4.14 -2.27
CA GLY A 22 -13.35 -4.27 -3.30
C GLY A 22 -14.25 -3.04 -3.47
N PRO A 23 -14.85 -2.51 -2.41
CA PRO A 23 -15.71 -1.32 -2.52
C PRO A 23 -15.00 -0.06 -3.07
N ALA A 24 -13.72 0.14 -2.75
CA ALA A 24 -12.94 1.26 -3.28
C ALA A 24 -12.58 1.04 -4.76
N VAL A 25 -12.22 -0.19 -5.12
CA VAL A 25 -11.99 -0.63 -6.51
C VAL A 25 -13.25 -0.38 -7.36
N ASP A 26 -14.41 -0.82 -6.89
CA ASP A 26 -15.70 -0.62 -7.58
C ASP A 26 -16.06 0.86 -7.74
N PHE A 27 -15.76 1.68 -6.74
CA PHE A 27 -16.00 3.10 -6.82
C PHE A 27 -15.13 3.74 -7.91
N VAL A 28 -13.82 3.48 -7.89
CA VAL A 28 -12.89 4.05 -8.88
C VAL A 28 -13.22 3.57 -10.30
N ALA A 29 -13.51 2.27 -10.45
CA ALA A 29 -13.86 1.72 -11.76
C ALA A 29 -15.14 2.38 -12.33
N ARG A 30 -16.20 2.52 -11.54
CA ARG A 30 -17.44 3.20 -11.95
C ARG A 30 -17.20 4.67 -12.26
N TRP A 31 -16.40 5.37 -11.46
CA TRP A 31 -16.07 6.77 -11.67
C TRP A 31 -15.39 6.99 -13.03
N LEU A 32 -14.46 6.10 -13.40
CA LEU A 32 -13.73 6.12 -14.67
C LEU A 32 -14.63 5.75 -15.86
N ILE A 33 -15.42 4.68 -15.74
CA ILE A 33 -16.35 4.25 -16.80
C ILE A 33 -17.35 5.37 -17.13
N ALA A 34 -17.89 6.04 -16.12
CA ALA A 34 -18.81 7.16 -16.31
C ALA A 34 -18.19 8.35 -17.07
N ARG A 35 -16.86 8.40 -17.18
CA ARG A 35 -16.08 9.40 -17.91
C ARG A 35 -15.50 8.92 -19.23
N GLY A 36 -15.94 7.74 -19.69
CA GLY A 36 -15.57 7.19 -21.00
C GLY A 36 -14.21 6.51 -21.05
N TRP A 37 -13.63 6.16 -19.90
CA TRP A 37 -12.39 5.38 -19.86
C TRP A 37 -12.64 3.90 -20.19
N ASN A 38 -11.70 3.28 -20.90
CA ASN A 38 -11.65 1.82 -21.04
C ASN A 38 -11.05 1.27 -19.73
N VAL A 39 -11.90 0.65 -18.92
CA VAL A 39 -11.52 0.14 -17.61
C VAL A 39 -11.46 -1.38 -17.63
N THR A 40 -10.36 -1.93 -17.14
CA THR A 40 -10.16 -3.35 -16.87
C THR A 40 -9.87 -3.54 -15.38
N THR A 41 -10.57 -4.47 -14.74
CA THR A 41 -10.23 -4.93 -13.39
C THR A 41 -9.41 -6.21 -13.51
N GLN A 42 -8.23 -6.21 -12.90
CA GLN A 42 -7.36 -7.38 -12.84
C GLN A 42 -7.50 -8.04 -11.48
N GLU A 43 -8.11 -9.21 -11.42
CA GLU A 43 -8.22 -9.97 -10.17
C GLU A 43 -6.83 -10.35 -9.64
N VAL A 44 -6.55 -9.99 -8.40
CA VAL A 44 -5.32 -10.31 -7.66
C VAL A 44 -5.55 -11.52 -6.76
N THR A 45 -6.63 -11.47 -5.99
CA THR A 45 -7.19 -12.58 -5.22
C THR A 45 -8.69 -12.40 -5.17
N LYS A 46 -9.43 -13.42 -4.77
CA LYS A 46 -10.91 -13.38 -4.74
C LYS A 46 -11.42 -12.12 -4.00
N GLY A 47 -12.17 -11.30 -4.74
CA GLY A 47 -12.77 -10.06 -4.23
C GLY A 47 -11.81 -8.86 -4.11
N ARG A 48 -10.59 -8.98 -4.62
CA ARG A 48 -9.58 -7.93 -4.66
C ARG A 48 -9.01 -7.80 -6.06
N ALA A 49 -9.05 -6.64 -6.64
CA ALA A 49 -8.58 -6.41 -8.01
C ALA A 49 -7.89 -5.06 -8.15
N ASN A 50 -6.91 -4.99 -9.04
CA ASN A 50 -6.38 -3.73 -9.54
C ASN A 50 -7.37 -3.09 -10.51
N VAL A 51 -7.33 -1.76 -10.62
CA VAL A 51 -8.04 -1.02 -11.67
C VAL A 51 -7.01 -0.50 -12.66
N TRP A 52 -7.12 -0.93 -13.91
CA TRP A 52 -6.40 -0.38 -15.04
C TRP A 52 -7.37 0.39 -15.93
N ALA A 53 -7.04 1.64 -16.25
CA ALA A 53 -7.83 2.45 -17.15
C ALA A 53 -6.94 3.12 -18.19
N SER A 54 -7.30 2.99 -19.47
CA SER A 54 -6.54 3.49 -20.61
C SER A 54 -7.45 4.14 -21.63
N LEU A 55 -6.89 5.10 -22.37
CA LEU A 55 -7.54 5.72 -23.52
C LEU A 55 -6.76 5.46 -24.83
N SER A 56 -5.45 5.59 -24.81
CA SER A 56 -4.59 5.38 -26.00
C SER A 56 -3.44 4.41 -25.77
N GLY A 57 -3.04 4.20 -24.53
CA GLY A 57 -2.09 3.15 -24.13
C GLY A 57 -0.60 3.42 -24.39
N ASP A 58 -0.17 4.59 -24.82
CA ASP A 58 1.21 4.88 -25.20
C ASP A 58 1.85 6.09 -24.51
N GLY A 59 1.36 6.48 -23.36
CA GLY A 59 1.76 7.69 -22.67
C GLY A 59 2.44 7.46 -21.32
N VAL A 60 1.87 8.08 -20.32
CA VAL A 60 2.29 8.03 -18.91
C VAL A 60 1.23 7.31 -18.11
N THR A 61 1.62 6.33 -17.31
CA THR A 61 0.75 5.73 -16.30
C THR A 61 0.90 6.49 -14.99
N LEU A 62 -0.19 6.98 -14.44
CA LEU A 62 -0.27 7.46 -13.07
C LEU A 62 -0.73 6.29 -12.19
N SER A 63 0.03 5.97 -11.16
CA SER A 63 -0.22 4.81 -10.30
C SER A 63 -0.15 5.17 -8.83
N THR A 64 -1.04 4.58 -8.03
CA THR A 64 -0.97 4.54 -6.57
C THR A 64 -1.83 3.37 -6.06
N HIS A 65 -1.93 3.19 -4.75
CA HIS A 65 -2.72 2.12 -4.15
C HIS A 65 -4.05 2.60 -3.56
N LEU A 66 -5.01 1.66 -3.38
CA LEU A 66 -6.33 1.93 -2.82
C LEU A 66 -6.51 1.34 -1.42
N ASP A 67 -5.64 0.45 -1.01
CA ASP A 67 -5.68 -0.08 0.35
C ASP A 67 -5.10 0.90 1.37
N THR A 68 -5.42 0.62 2.62
CA THR A 68 -4.96 1.42 3.76
C THR A 68 -4.66 0.51 4.95
N VAL A 69 -3.75 0.94 5.83
CA VAL A 69 -3.56 0.29 7.13
C VAL A 69 -4.76 0.52 8.07
N PRO A 70 -5.08 -0.42 8.97
CA PRO A 70 -6.04 -0.19 10.05
C PRO A 70 -5.48 0.77 11.13
N PRO A 71 -6.34 1.36 11.99
CA PRO A 71 -7.80 1.32 11.98
C PRO A 71 -8.40 2.28 10.93
N TYR A 72 -9.66 2.04 10.54
CA TYR A 72 -10.42 3.02 9.76
C TYR A 72 -10.65 4.30 10.58
N ILE A 73 -10.39 5.44 9.95
CA ILE A 73 -10.63 6.78 10.49
C ILE A 73 -11.49 7.51 9.44
N PRO A 74 -12.74 7.89 9.76
CA PRO A 74 -13.63 8.54 8.82
C PRO A 74 -13.09 9.90 8.36
N PRO A 75 -13.46 10.36 7.16
CA PRO A 75 -13.04 11.65 6.66
C PRO A 75 -13.63 12.81 7.46
N ARG A 76 -12.83 13.84 7.69
CA ARG A 76 -13.21 15.07 8.35
C ARG A 76 -12.50 16.25 7.74
N LEU A 77 -13.24 17.21 7.24
CA LEU A 77 -12.69 18.46 6.69
C LEU A 77 -12.67 19.55 7.76
N GLU A 78 -11.49 20.10 8.02
CA GLU A 78 -11.30 21.22 8.94
C GLU A 78 -10.53 22.34 8.22
N GLY A 79 -11.22 23.41 7.92
CA GLY A 79 -10.66 24.50 7.12
C GLY A 79 -10.18 23.98 5.75
N LYS A 80 -8.87 23.98 5.52
CA LYS A 80 -8.25 23.50 4.27
C LYS A 80 -7.60 22.12 4.40
N ARG A 81 -7.82 21.41 5.50
CA ARG A 81 -7.21 20.11 5.75
C ARG A 81 -8.25 19.01 5.80
N LEU A 82 -8.03 17.98 5.00
CA LEU A 82 -8.83 16.76 5.01
C LEU A 82 -8.11 15.69 5.85
N TYR A 83 -8.72 15.30 6.94
CA TYR A 83 -8.26 14.23 7.82
C TYR A 83 -9.00 12.95 7.52
N GLY A 84 -8.39 11.81 7.80
CA GLY A 84 -8.98 10.49 7.64
C GLY A 84 -7.96 9.44 7.24
N ARG A 85 -8.27 8.16 7.39
CA ARG A 85 -7.38 7.09 6.96
C ARG A 85 -7.30 7.09 5.42
N GLY A 86 -6.09 7.20 4.87
CA GLY A 86 -5.84 7.30 3.43
C GLY A 86 -5.82 8.74 2.88
N SER A 87 -6.01 9.77 3.72
CA SER A 87 -5.96 11.17 3.23
C SER A 87 -4.59 11.54 2.65
N CYS A 88 -3.53 10.99 3.21
CA CYS A 88 -2.17 11.14 2.74
C CYS A 88 -1.71 9.89 1.97
N ASP A 89 -2.02 8.71 2.49
CA ASP A 89 -1.54 7.42 2.03
C ASP A 89 -2.70 6.44 1.79
N ALA A 90 -3.18 6.26 0.54
CA ALA A 90 -2.84 7.05 -0.65
C ALA A 90 -4.10 7.50 -1.42
N LYS A 91 -5.29 7.46 -0.79
CA LYS A 91 -6.57 7.83 -1.47
C LYS A 91 -6.65 9.29 -1.85
N GLY A 92 -6.02 10.19 -1.07
CA GLY A 92 -5.87 11.58 -1.45
C GLY A 92 -5.06 11.74 -2.74
N ILE A 93 -4.01 10.95 -2.88
CA ILE A 93 -3.17 10.88 -4.08
C ILE A 93 -3.99 10.30 -5.25
N ALA A 94 -4.75 9.22 -5.02
CA ALA A 94 -5.64 8.65 -6.03
C ALA A 94 -6.64 9.68 -6.56
N ALA A 95 -7.28 10.45 -5.68
CA ALA A 95 -8.19 11.52 -6.09
C ALA A 95 -7.48 12.61 -6.91
N ALA A 96 -6.25 12.99 -6.52
CA ALA A 96 -5.47 13.96 -7.27
C ALA A 96 -5.11 13.45 -8.68
N MET A 97 -4.73 12.17 -8.81
CA MET A 97 -4.43 11.53 -10.09
C MET A 97 -5.67 11.42 -10.98
N LEU A 98 -6.82 11.05 -10.43
CA LEU A 98 -8.11 11.02 -11.16
C LEU A 98 -8.46 12.40 -11.71
N CYS A 99 -8.36 13.45 -10.90
CA CYS A 99 -8.63 14.82 -11.33
C CYS A 99 -7.59 15.33 -12.34
N ALA A 100 -6.31 14.96 -12.19
CA ALA A 100 -5.27 15.33 -13.15
C ALA A 100 -5.52 14.68 -14.50
N ALA A 101 -5.86 13.39 -14.52
CA ALA A 101 -6.18 12.66 -15.74
C ALA A 101 -7.45 13.25 -16.43
N GLU A 102 -8.51 13.58 -15.67
CA GLU A 102 -9.68 14.26 -16.21
C GLU A 102 -9.30 15.58 -16.92
N ARG A 103 -8.48 16.43 -16.29
CA ARG A 103 -8.00 17.68 -16.89
C ARG A 103 -7.16 17.48 -18.14
N LEU A 104 -6.30 16.48 -18.16
CA LEU A 104 -5.50 16.14 -19.34
C LEU A 104 -6.42 15.75 -20.51
N VAL A 105 -7.40 14.90 -20.26
CA VAL A 105 -8.37 14.49 -21.28
C VAL A 105 -9.21 15.67 -21.78
N GLU A 106 -9.68 16.54 -20.91
CA GLU A 106 -10.40 17.76 -21.27
C GLU A 106 -9.56 18.71 -22.13
N SER A 107 -8.23 18.74 -21.92
CA SER A 107 -7.28 19.52 -22.75
C SER A 107 -6.90 18.84 -24.08
N GLY A 108 -7.45 17.65 -24.35
CA GLY A 108 -7.18 16.87 -25.58
C GLY A 108 -6.02 15.87 -25.46
N GLU A 109 -5.33 15.80 -24.31
CA GLU A 109 -4.29 14.80 -24.09
C GLU A 109 -4.90 13.46 -23.66
N LYS A 110 -4.71 12.41 -24.47
CA LYS A 110 -5.24 11.07 -24.22
C LYS A 110 -4.16 10.03 -23.91
N ARG A 111 -2.89 10.43 -23.95
CA ARG A 111 -1.74 9.55 -23.66
C ARG A 111 -1.47 9.46 -22.15
N VAL A 112 -2.52 9.20 -21.40
CA VAL A 112 -2.49 9.00 -19.96
C VAL A 112 -3.26 7.74 -19.62
N ASP A 113 -2.66 6.91 -18.79
CA ASP A 113 -3.25 5.70 -18.22
C ASP A 113 -3.28 5.81 -16.71
N LEU A 114 -4.16 5.05 -16.08
CA LEU A 114 -4.29 5.00 -14.63
C LEU A 114 -4.18 3.56 -14.16
N LEU A 115 -3.38 3.34 -13.13
CA LEU A 115 -3.25 2.05 -12.46
C LEU A 115 -3.42 2.24 -10.96
N PHE A 116 -4.51 1.70 -10.42
CA PHE A 116 -4.73 1.68 -8.98
C PHE A 116 -4.58 0.23 -8.48
N VAL A 117 -3.58 0.00 -7.63
CA VAL A 117 -3.28 -1.33 -7.11
C VAL A 117 -3.89 -1.56 -5.74
N VAL A 118 -4.00 -2.84 -5.37
CA VAL A 118 -4.44 -3.29 -4.04
C VAL A 118 -3.31 -3.99 -3.31
N GLY A 119 -3.34 -4.00 -1.96
CA GLY A 119 -2.40 -4.76 -1.14
C GLY A 119 -0.99 -4.20 -1.10
N GLU A 120 -0.79 -2.91 -1.33
CA GLU A 120 0.52 -2.27 -1.23
C GLU A 120 1.04 -2.34 0.21
N GLU A 121 0.22 -1.95 1.17
CA GLU A 121 0.53 -1.87 2.60
C GLU A 121 0.92 -3.24 3.22
N LYS A 122 0.59 -4.33 2.53
CA LYS A 122 0.92 -5.67 2.99
C LYS A 122 1.20 -6.62 1.84
N GLY A 123 2.44 -6.66 1.39
CA GLY A 123 2.93 -7.68 0.46
C GLY A 123 2.97 -7.27 -1.00
N SER A 124 2.38 -6.11 -1.37
CA SER A 124 2.39 -5.56 -2.73
C SER A 124 1.84 -6.52 -3.79
N ASP A 125 0.79 -7.29 -3.43
CA ASP A 125 0.21 -8.32 -4.29
C ASP A 125 -0.33 -7.73 -5.59
N GLY A 126 -0.99 -6.56 -5.51
CA GLY A 126 -1.51 -5.84 -6.66
C GLY A 126 -0.42 -5.39 -7.63
N ALA A 127 0.66 -4.81 -7.12
CA ALA A 127 1.79 -4.39 -7.94
C ALA A 127 2.46 -5.58 -8.64
N ARG A 128 2.61 -6.72 -7.94
CA ARG A 128 3.13 -7.96 -8.54
C ARG A 128 2.23 -8.48 -9.67
N ALA A 129 0.92 -8.47 -9.47
CA ALA A 129 -0.03 -8.86 -10.51
C ALA A 129 0.00 -7.89 -11.70
N ALA A 130 0.17 -6.58 -11.45
CA ALA A 130 0.22 -5.57 -12.49
C ALA A 130 1.39 -5.75 -13.46
N ASN A 131 2.49 -6.42 -13.07
CA ASN A 131 3.58 -6.77 -13.98
C ASN A 131 3.15 -7.66 -15.16
N HIS A 132 1.98 -8.28 -15.08
CA HIS A 132 1.41 -9.09 -16.16
C HIS A 132 0.37 -8.32 -17.00
N LEU A 133 0.12 -7.05 -16.73
CA LEU A 133 -0.71 -6.21 -17.58
C LEU A 133 0.05 -5.88 -18.87
N ALA A 134 -0.66 -5.94 -19.99
CA ALA A 134 -0.12 -5.55 -21.29
C ALA A 134 -0.08 -4.00 -21.40
N ALA A 135 0.61 -3.34 -20.48
CA ALA A 135 0.77 -1.90 -20.49
C ALA A 135 1.81 -1.50 -21.54
N THR A 136 1.49 -0.48 -22.34
CA THR A 136 2.35 0.07 -23.37
C THR A 136 2.93 1.43 -23.00
N SER A 137 2.61 1.93 -21.82
CA SER A 137 3.09 3.22 -21.30
C SER A 137 4.60 3.25 -21.16
N ARG A 138 5.20 4.35 -21.63
CA ARG A 138 6.67 4.54 -21.60
C ARG A 138 7.19 4.98 -20.24
N TYR A 139 6.33 5.59 -19.42
CA TYR A 139 6.67 6.16 -18.12
C TYR A 139 5.62 5.80 -17.09
N LEU A 140 6.06 5.61 -15.86
CA LEU A 140 5.22 5.42 -14.69
C LEU A 140 5.51 6.52 -13.68
N VAL A 141 4.46 7.20 -13.22
CA VAL A 141 4.51 8.11 -12.08
C VAL A 141 3.78 7.42 -10.92
N ASN A 142 4.55 6.91 -9.96
CA ASN A 142 3.99 6.32 -8.75
C ASN A 142 3.80 7.39 -7.69
N GLY A 143 2.60 7.49 -7.16
CA GLY A 143 2.24 8.47 -6.13
C GLY A 143 2.27 7.87 -4.75
N GLU A 144 3.12 8.43 -3.92
CA GLU A 144 3.32 8.10 -2.51
C GLU A 144 3.50 9.38 -1.69
N PRO A 145 3.38 9.33 -0.34
CA PRO A 145 3.62 10.49 0.52
C PRO A 145 5.08 10.95 0.52
N THR A 146 5.47 11.78 -0.43
CA THR A 146 6.83 12.27 -0.63
C THR A 146 7.01 13.76 -0.29
N GLU A 147 6.08 14.34 0.50
CA GLU A 147 6.05 15.79 0.77
C GLU A 147 6.00 16.64 -0.52
N SER A 148 5.32 16.14 -1.56
CA SER A 148 5.25 16.76 -2.89
C SER A 148 6.63 16.95 -3.56
N LYS A 149 7.60 16.10 -3.23
CA LYS A 149 8.93 16.09 -3.85
C LYS A 149 9.07 14.87 -4.76
N LEU A 150 9.95 14.97 -5.74
CA LEU A 150 10.37 13.82 -6.53
C LEU A 150 11.28 12.93 -5.67
N ALA A 151 10.87 11.67 -5.46
CA ALA A 151 11.74 10.68 -4.84
C ALA A 151 12.68 10.09 -5.89
N SER A 152 13.99 10.15 -5.65
CA SER A 152 15.03 9.60 -6.51
C SER A 152 15.33 8.13 -6.25
N GLY A 153 14.84 7.58 -5.12
CA GLY A 153 15.03 6.20 -4.71
C GLY A 153 14.17 5.83 -3.53
N ALA A 154 14.11 4.55 -3.22
CA ALA A 154 13.41 4.01 -2.07
C ALA A 154 14.22 2.91 -1.38
N LYS A 155 14.12 2.83 -0.05
CA LYS A 155 14.70 1.71 0.70
C LYS A 155 13.92 0.43 0.43
N GLY A 156 14.65 -0.69 0.31
CA GLY A 156 14.04 -2.01 0.32
C GLY A 156 13.46 -2.35 1.69
N SER A 157 12.49 -3.26 1.72
CA SER A 157 11.91 -3.79 2.96
C SER A 157 12.11 -5.30 3.03
N LEU A 158 12.63 -5.77 4.16
CA LEU A 158 12.78 -7.20 4.45
C LEU A 158 12.04 -7.55 5.74
N ARG A 159 11.07 -8.45 5.64
CA ARG A 159 10.39 -9.01 6.81
C ARG A 159 10.99 -10.36 7.17
N VAL A 160 11.52 -10.46 8.38
CA VAL A 160 12.08 -11.70 8.92
C VAL A 160 11.17 -12.25 10.03
N ILE A 161 10.90 -13.55 10.00
CA ILE A 161 10.16 -14.25 11.04
C ILE A 161 11.09 -15.27 11.67
N ALA A 162 11.52 -15.00 12.90
CA ALA A 162 12.25 -15.93 13.72
C ALA A 162 11.28 -16.81 14.52
N ARG A 163 11.54 -18.12 14.56
CA ARG A 163 10.72 -19.08 15.32
C ARG A 163 11.60 -19.97 16.16
N THR A 164 11.27 -20.06 17.44
CA THR A 164 11.84 -21.00 18.38
C THR A 164 10.79 -22.05 18.76
N ARG A 165 11.22 -23.25 19.13
CA ARG A 165 10.34 -24.34 19.51
C ARG A 165 10.72 -24.88 20.87
N GLY A 166 9.75 -25.34 21.63
CA GLY A 166 9.93 -25.92 22.94
C GLY A 166 9.04 -27.14 23.17
N ARG A 167 9.06 -27.64 24.37
CA ARG A 167 8.22 -28.73 24.86
C ARG A 167 7.66 -28.33 26.21
N ALA A 168 6.33 -28.21 26.32
CA ALA A 168 5.69 -27.91 27.58
C ALA A 168 5.90 -29.04 28.61
N ALA A 169 6.05 -28.65 29.87
CA ALA A 169 6.06 -29.54 31.02
C ALA A 169 5.36 -28.82 32.19
N HIS A 170 4.96 -29.61 33.20
CA HIS A 170 4.43 -29.03 34.43
C HIS A 170 5.47 -28.13 35.09
N SER A 171 5.05 -26.94 35.57
CA SER A 171 5.99 -25.95 36.16
C SER A 171 6.84 -26.47 37.32
N ALA A 172 6.29 -27.40 38.11
CA ALA A 172 7.06 -28.07 39.17
C ALA A 172 8.17 -29.04 38.67
N TYR A 173 8.12 -29.39 37.39
CA TYR A 173 9.07 -30.31 36.75
C TYR A 173 9.68 -29.70 35.48
N ALA A 174 10.12 -28.46 35.58
CA ALA A 174 10.63 -27.68 34.44
C ALA A 174 11.74 -28.41 33.67
N ALA A 175 12.56 -29.25 34.34
CA ALA A 175 13.60 -30.04 33.70
C ALA A 175 13.09 -31.08 32.68
N LEU A 176 11.81 -31.42 32.70
CA LEU A 176 11.18 -32.29 31.70
C LEU A 176 10.72 -31.52 30.44
N GLY A 177 10.75 -30.22 30.50
CA GLY A 177 10.38 -29.32 29.38
C GLY A 177 11.58 -28.81 28.61
N VAL A 178 11.29 -28.00 27.58
CA VAL A 178 12.27 -27.20 26.85
C VAL A 178 11.61 -25.83 26.61
N SER A 179 12.24 -24.76 27.09
CA SER A 179 11.74 -23.41 26.88
C SER A 179 11.87 -23.01 25.39
N ALA A 180 10.78 -22.52 24.80
CA ALA A 180 10.82 -21.85 23.51
C ALA A 180 11.18 -20.36 23.67
N ILE A 181 10.96 -19.81 24.86
CA ILE A 181 11.16 -18.38 25.14
C ILE A 181 12.66 -18.06 25.31
N ASP A 182 13.42 -18.87 26.04
CA ASP A 182 14.81 -18.57 26.36
C ASP A 182 15.69 -18.37 25.09
N PRO A 183 15.64 -19.26 24.07
CA PRO A 183 16.41 -19.03 22.86
C PRO A 183 15.94 -17.80 22.06
N MET A 184 14.66 -17.40 22.16
CA MET A 184 14.18 -16.16 21.56
C MET A 184 14.75 -14.95 22.30
N LEU A 185 14.74 -14.96 23.63
CA LEU A 185 15.34 -13.90 24.44
C LEU A 185 16.84 -13.74 24.18
N ALA A 186 17.55 -14.84 23.93
CA ALA A 186 18.97 -14.80 23.56
C ALA A 186 19.20 -14.25 22.14
N LEU A 187 18.29 -14.51 21.20
CA LEU A 187 18.37 -14.03 19.80
C LEU A 187 18.11 -12.52 19.67
N LEU A 188 17.18 -11.97 20.44
CA LEU A 188 16.76 -10.57 20.26
C LEU A 188 17.90 -9.54 20.45
N PRO A 189 18.78 -9.65 21.45
CA PRO A 189 19.96 -8.78 21.55
C PRO A 189 20.86 -8.86 20.33
N THR A 190 21.15 -10.07 19.83
CA THR A 190 22.03 -10.23 18.67
C THR A 190 21.48 -9.55 17.41
N ILE A 191 20.14 -9.54 17.24
CA ILE A 191 19.49 -8.81 16.15
C ILE A 191 19.66 -7.29 16.33
N ARG A 192 19.57 -6.77 17.55
CA ARG A 192 19.76 -5.35 17.84
C ARG A 192 21.19 -4.88 17.63
N ASP A 193 22.15 -5.76 17.90
CA ASP A 193 23.59 -5.46 17.83
C ASP A 193 24.15 -5.66 16.41
N LEU A 194 23.31 -6.00 15.42
CA LEU A 194 23.75 -6.10 14.03
C LEU A 194 24.29 -4.76 13.52
N THR A 195 25.50 -4.79 13.00
CA THR A 195 26.03 -3.67 12.22
C THR A 195 25.43 -3.73 10.82
N LEU A 196 24.62 -2.73 10.49
CA LEU A 196 23.93 -2.66 9.22
C LEU A 196 24.56 -1.63 8.29
N PRO A 197 24.53 -1.84 6.97
CA PRO A 197 25.09 -0.89 6.03
C PRO A 197 24.31 0.41 6.01
N THR A 198 25.02 1.50 5.69
CA THR A 198 24.45 2.81 5.42
C THR A 198 24.65 3.12 3.95
N ASP A 199 23.58 3.51 3.26
CA ASP A 199 23.65 3.99 1.89
C ASP A 199 23.89 5.51 1.86
N PRO A 200 24.77 6.03 0.98
CA PRO A 200 25.07 7.46 0.92
C PRO A 200 23.87 8.35 0.58
N GLU A 201 22.92 7.85 -0.20
CA GLU A 201 21.74 8.60 -0.66
C GLU A 201 20.51 8.29 0.18
N LEU A 202 20.29 6.99 0.50
CA LEU A 202 19.10 6.54 1.20
C LEU A 202 19.25 6.54 2.73
N GLY A 203 20.49 6.69 3.25
CA GLY A 203 20.77 6.74 4.68
C GLY A 203 20.84 5.35 5.33
N GLU A 204 20.68 5.31 6.65
CA GLU A 204 20.88 4.11 7.46
C GLU A 204 19.86 3.00 7.19
N THR A 205 20.30 1.75 7.18
CA THR A 205 19.42 0.59 7.29
C THR A 205 18.92 0.47 8.72
N THR A 206 17.62 0.29 8.91
CA THR A 206 16.98 0.20 10.23
C THR A 206 16.43 -1.19 10.50
N VAL A 207 16.40 -1.59 11.76
CA VAL A 207 15.74 -2.83 12.24
C VAL A 207 14.67 -2.47 13.25
N ASN A 208 13.50 -3.04 13.11
CA ASN A 208 12.43 -2.96 14.09
C ASN A 208 11.92 -4.34 14.46
N ILE A 209 11.85 -4.63 15.76
CA ILE A 209 11.18 -5.81 16.28
C ILE A 209 9.72 -5.45 16.52
N GLY A 210 8.88 -5.66 15.49
CA GLY A 210 7.51 -5.19 15.48
C GLY A 210 6.53 -6.02 16.32
N THR A 211 6.77 -7.34 16.43
CA THR A 211 5.90 -8.23 17.21
C THR A 211 6.71 -9.37 17.85
N ILE A 212 6.25 -9.82 19.00
CA ILE A 212 6.71 -11.05 19.64
C ILE A 212 5.49 -11.76 20.22
N HIS A 213 5.40 -13.07 19.99
CA HIS A 213 4.34 -13.92 20.52
C HIS A 213 4.93 -15.25 20.95
N GLY A 214 4.47 -15.81 22.03
CA GLY A 214 4.90 -17.14 22.47
C GLY A 214 4.51 -17.45 23.90
N GLY A 215 4.70 -18.71 24.26
CA GLY A 215 4.36 -19.24 25.58
C GLY A 215 3.11 -20.12 25.56
N THR A 216 2.95 -20.85 26.65
CA THR A 216 1.72 -21.59 27.02
C THR A 216 1.40 -21.22 28.45
N GLU A 217 0.11 -21.13 28.79
CA GLU A 217 -0.35 -21.01 30.17
C GLU A 217 -0.13 -22.31 30.94
#